data_50172fa149db4c288e81b54ed44484c2
#
_entry.id   50172fa149db4c288e81b54ed44484c2
#
_cell.length_a   1.000
_cell.length_b   1.000
_cell.length_c   1.000
_cell.angle_alpha   90.00
_cell.angle_beta   90.00
_cell.angle_gamma   90.00
#
_symmetry.space_group_name_H-M   'P 1'
#
loop_
_entity.id
_entity.type
_entity.pdbx_description
1 polymer ?
#
loop_
_entity_poly.entity_id
_entity_poly.type
_entity_poly.pdbx_seq_one_letter_code
_entity_poly.pdbx_strand_id
1 'polypeptide(L)'
;MTAFLFYRSWLAMAALLPLCIPIMRILEDRAEKKRKDRLSEEFGEALAGVVTGMRAGYSPENAFRETARDMAFRFGSGAEMTRELVLITAGLDNRIPLNRLLDEFAARSGIPEIRDFAQVFLITSRSGGNMIQVMEQTGTLLQERLEVEREIRLLV
;
A
#
# COMPACT_ATOMS: atom_id res chain seq x y z
N MET A 1 20.80 27.89 48.99
CA MET A 1 21.43 26.79 48.20
C MET A 1 20.43 25.92 47.43
N THR A 2 19.16 25.96 47.73
CA THR A 2 18.10 25.16 47.08
C THR A 2 17.57 25.72 45.76
N ALA A 3 17.68 27.04 45.51
CA ALA A 3 17.18 27.68 44.28
C ALA A 3 18.01 27.34 43.01
N PHE A 4 19.28 26.99 43.17
CA PHE A 4 20.19 26.69 42.08
C PHE A 4 19.91 25.29 41.40
N LEU A 5 19.36 24.39 42.19
CA LEU A 5 18.95 23.03 41.67
C LEU A 5 17.67 23.10 40.85
N PHE A 6 16.76 24.00 41.19
CA PHE A 6 15.49 24.20 40.49
C PHE A 6 15.68 24.86 39.12
N TYR A 7 16.61 25.79 38.99
CA TYR A 7 16.90 26.49 37.74
C TYR A 7 17.60 25.57 36.70
N ARG A 8 18.44 24.65 37.21
CA ARG A 8 19.14 23.67 36.37
C ARG A 8 18.21 22.55 35.82
N SER A 9 17.13 22.24 36.53
CA SER A 9 16.10 21.28 36.09
C SER A 9 15.21 21.84 34.98
N TRP A 10 14.90 23.14 35.01
CA TRP A 10 14.11 23.79 33.95
C TRP A 10 14.88 23.92 32.64
N LEU A 11 16.16 24.26 32.71
CA LEU A 11 17.02 24.28 31.51
C LEU A 11 17.23 22.88 30.90
N ALA A 12 17.33 21.86 31.72
CA ALA A 12 17.41 20.47 31.28
C ALA A 12 16.08 20.02 30.59
N MET A 13 14.93 20.45 31.12
CA MET A 13 13.63 20.18 30.56
C MET A 13 13.40 20.92 29.23
N ALA A 14 13.89 22.17 29.11
CA ALA A 14 13.85 22.96 27.89
C ALA A 14 14.80 22.43 26.81
N ALA A 15 15.91 21.78 27.18
CA ALA A 15 16.84 21.14 26.27
C ALA A 15 16.37 19.76 25.80
N LEU A 16 15.53 19.06 26.58
CA LEU A 16 14.95 17.76 26.22
C LEU A 16 13.81 17.88 25.21
N LEU A 17 13.08 19.00 25.21
CA LEU A 17 11.97 19.24 24.26
C LEU A 17 12.40 19.19 22.78
N PRO A 18 13.47 19.86 22.32
CA PRO A 18 13.88 19.78 20.92
C PRO A 18 14.47 18.40 20.53
N LEU A 19 14.90 17.60 21.51
CA LEU A 19 15.40 16.24 21.24
C LEU A 19 14.26 15.23 21.04
N CYS A 20 13.07 15.48 21.59
CA CYS A 20 11.91 14.61 21.45
C CYS A 20 11.32 14.67 20.02
N ILE A 21 11.41 15.82 19.36
CA ILE A 21 10.86 16.05 18.01
C ILE A 21 11.52 15.12 16.95
N PRO A 22 12.86 15.03 16.85
CA PRO A 22 13.49 14.15 15.85
C PRO A 22 13.26 12.66 16.15
N ILE A 23 13.13 12.28 17.43
CA ILE A 23 12.86 10.89 17.82
C ILE A 23 11.44 10.50 17.37
N MET A 24 10.45 11.36 17.59
CA MET A 24 9.08 11.11 17.13
C MET A 24 9.02 10.99 15.59
N ARG A 25 9.68 11.87 14.85
CA ARG A 25 9.73 11.79 13.38
C ARG A 25 10.36 10.48 12.88
N ILE A 26 11.47 10.04 13.49
CA ILE A 26 12.12 8.77 13.11
C ILE A 26 11.20 7.57 13.38
N LEU A 27 10.42 7.61 14.47
CA LEU A 27 9.47 6.55 14.79
C LEU A 27 8.25 6.56 13.83
N GLU A 28 7.75 7.72 13.47
CA GLU A 28 6.68 7.90 12.49
C GLU A 28 7.12 7.43 11.10
N ASP A 29 8.31 7.82 10.63
CA ASP A 29 8.88 7.40 9.35
C ASP A 29 9.06 5.87 9.27
N ARG A 30 9.49 5.24 10.36
CA ARG A 30 9.62 3.78 10.43
C ARG A 30 8.27 3.06 10.41
N ALA A 31 7.28 3.61 11.12
CA ALA A 31 5.94 3.05 11.15
C ALA A 31 5.26 3.18 9.78
N GLU A 32 5.40 4.33 9.12
CA GLU A 32 4.89 4.58 7.78
C GLU A 32 5.56 3.67 6.73
N LYS A 33 6.88 3.52 6.80
CA LYS A 33 7.61 2.60 5.90
C LYS A 33 7.13 1.17 6.07
N LYS A 34 7.04 0.68 7.31
CA LYS A 34 6.56 -0.68 7.60
C LYS A 34 5.12 -0.91 7.11
N ARG A 35 4.28 0.13 7.20
CA ARG A 35 2.93 0.11 6.69
C ARG A 35 2.91 -0.01 5.17
N LYS A 36 3.70 0.81 4.47
CA LYS A 36 3.82 0.77 2.99
C LYS A 36 4.36 -0.56 2.50
N ASP A 37 5.39 -1.10 3.16
CA ASP A 37 5.95 -2.41 2.84
C ASP A 37 4.88 -3.52 2.92
N ARG A 38 4.10 -3.52 4.00
CA ARG A 38 3.00 -4.49 4.18
C ARG A 38 1.91 -4.32 3.11
N LEU A 39 1.50 -3.09 2.84
CA LEU A 39 0.50 -2.82 1.80
C LEU A 39 0.99 -3.25 0.43
N SER A 40 2.27 -3.07 0.10
CA SER A 40 2.86 -3.56 -1.16
C SER A 40 2.83 -5.09 -1.26
N GLU A 41 3.13 -5.81 -0.16
CA GLU A 41 3.03 -7.27 -0.12
C GLU A 41 1.59 -7.74 -0.33
N GLU A 42 0.65 -7.17 0.44
CA GLU A 42 -0.77 -7.49 0.32
C GLU A 42 -1.33 -7.12 -1.06
N PHE A 43 -0.82 -6.05 -1.70
CA PHE A 43 -1.18 -5.67 -3.06
C PHE A 43 -0.71 -6.70 -4.09
N GLY A 44 0.50 -7.24 -3.95
CA GLY A 44 0.98 -8.32 -4.81
C GLY A 44 0.09 -9.57 -4.75
N GLU A 45 -0.35 -9.96 -3.54
CA GLU A 45 -1.29 -11.06 -3.33
C GLU A 45 -2.66 -10.76 -3.96
N ALA A 46 -3.17 -9.55 -3.78
CA ALA A 46 -4.43 -9.13 -4.39
C ALA A 46 -4.35 -9.15 -5.92
N LEU A 47 -3.25 -8.67 -6.49
CA LEU A 47 -3.04 -8.67 -7.93
C LEU A 47 -3.01 -10.09 -8.51
N ALA A 48 -2.35 -11.03 -7.83
CA ALA A 48 -2.35 -12.44 -8.21
C ALA A 48 -3.77 -13.04 -8.19
N GLY A 49 -4.59 -12.68 -7.19
CA GLY A 49 -6.00 -13.06 -7.12
C GLY A 49 -6.82 -12.51 -8.31
N VAL A 50 -6.66 -11.23 -8.62
CA VAL A 50 -7.32 -10.59 -9.77
C VAL A 50 -6.94 -11.26 -11.09
N VAL A 51 -5.64 -11.52 -11.31
CA VAL A 51 -5.15 -12.23 -12.49
C VAL A 51 -5.78 -13.63 -12.61
N THR A 52 -5.84 -14.37 -11.52
CA THR A 52 -6.46 -15.70 -11.46
C THR A 52 -7.94 -15.64 -11.84
N GLY A 53 -8.67 -14.66 -11.30
CA GLY A 53 -10.07 -14.45 -11.65
C GLY A 53 -10.27 -14.10 -13.13
N MET A 54 -9.43 -13.23 -13.68
CA MET A 54 -9.49 -12.87 -15.10
C MET A 54 -9.15 -14.06 -16.02
N ARG A 55 -8.20 -14.90 -15.64
CA ARG A 55 -7.91 -16.17 -16.36
C ARG A 55 -9.09 -17.15 -16.32
N ALA A 56 -9.86 -17.14 -15.26
CA ALA A 56 -11.11 -17.90 -15.14
C ALA A 56 -12.27 -17.30 -15.96
N GLY A 57 -12.06 -16.17 -16.64
CA GLY A 57 -13.03 -15.53 -17.53
C GLY A 57 -13.85 -14.41 -16.88
N TYR A 58 -13.50 -13.99 -15.67
CA TYR A 58 -14.16 -12.82 -15.06
C TYR A 58 -13.72 -11.52 -15.73
N SER A 59 -14.63 -10.54 -15.79
CA SER A 59 -14.25 -9.17 -16.10
C SER A 59 -13.31 -8.62 -15.02
N PRO A 60 -12.47 -7.61 -15.31
CA PRO A 60 -11.61 -7.00 -14.32
C PRO A 60 -12.37 -6.58 -13.05
N GLU A 61 -13.55 -5.96 -13.20
CA GLU A 61 -14.38 -5.52 -12.08
C GLU A 61 -14.83 -6.69 -11.20
N ASN A 62 -15.25 -7.80 -11.82
CA ASN A 62 -15.67 -8.99 -11.08
C ASN A 62 -14.48 -9.69 -10.44
N ALA A 63 -13.33 -9.72 -11.10
CA ALA A 63 -12.09 -10.27 -10.52
C ALA A 63 -11.68 -9.48 -9.26
N PHE A 64 -11.77 -8.15 -9.26
CA PHE A 64 -11.54 -7.33 -8.07
C PHE A 64 -12.55 -7.63 -6.94
N ARG A 65 -13.83 -7.87 -7.26
CA ARG A 65 -14.87 -8.23 -6.27
C ARG A 65 -14.59 -9.57 -5.60
N GLU A 66 -14.23 -10.58 -6.38
CA GLU A 66 -13.88 -11.91 -5.84
C GLU A 66 -12.61 -11.81 -4.99
N THR A 67 -11.58 -11.13 -5.48
CA THR A 67 -10.34 -10.92 -4.72
C THR A 67 -10.60 -10.19 -3.41
N ALA A 68 -11.52 -9.22 -3.37
CA ALA A 68 -11.87 -8.53 -2.12
C ALA A 68 -12.43 -9.48 -1.07
N ARG A 69 -13.25 -10.46 -1.47
CA ARG A 69 -13.80 -11.48 -0.57
C ARG A 69 -12.71 -12.42 -0.06
N ASP A 70 -11.85 -12.89 -0.97
CA ASP A 70 -10.75 -13.80 -0.63
C ASP A 70 -9.74 -13.14 0.30
N MET A 71 -9.37 -11.89 0.05
CA MET A 71 -8.47 -11.12 0.91
C MET A 71 -9.08 -10.88 2.30
N ALA A 72 -10.36 -10.58 2.38
CA ALA A 72 -11.07 -10.43 3.65
C ALA A 72 -11.07 -11.74 4.47
N PHE A 73 -11.19 -12.88 3.80
CA PHE A 73 -11.13 -14.19 4.44
C PHE A 73 -9.71 -14.56 4.91
N ARG A 74 -8.67 -14.27 4.10
CA ARG A 74 -7.27 -14.64 4.38
C ARG A 74 -6.60 -13.70 5.36
N PHE A 75 -6.77 -12.40 5.22
CA PHE A 75 -6.07 -11.37 5.98
C PHE A 75 -6.95 -10.62 6.99
N GLY A 76 -8.24 -10.88 6.94
CA GLY A 76 -9.23 -10.22 7.78
C GLY A 76 -9.65 -8.85 7.25
N SER A 77 -10.76 -8.33 7.78
CA SER A 77 -11.32 -7.03 7.40
C SER A 77 -10.48 -5.82 7.85
N GLY A 78 -9.53 -6.05 8.77
CA GLY A 78 -8.63 -5.03 9.30
C GLY A 78 -7.39 -4.77 8.44
N ALA A 79 -7.04 -5.67 7.52
CA ALA A 79 -5.90 -5.51 6.63
C ALA A 79 -6.07 -4.29 5.71
N GLU A 80 -4.98 -3.58 5.43
CA GLU A 80 -5.08 -2.33 4.66
C GLU A 80 -5.54 -2.57 3.24
N MET A 81 -4.98 -3.58 2.58
CA MET A 81 -5.40 -3.93 1.22
C MET A 81 -6.85 -4.39 1.16
N THR A 82 -7.33 -5.12 2.18
CA THR A 82 -8.74 -5.51 2.26
C THR A 82 -9.65 -4.28 2.32
N ARG A 83 -9.28 -3.28 3.13
CA ARG A 83 -10.06 -2.01 3.20
C ARG A 83 -10.07 -1.27 1.88
N GLU A 84 -8.93 -1.19 1.18
CA GLU A 84 -8.86 -0.56 -0.14
C GLU A 84 -9.70 -1.32 -1.18
N LEU A 85 -9.67 -2.66 -1.17
CA LEU A 85 -10.52 -3.47 -2.04
C LEU A 85 -12.02 -3.28 -1.76
N VAL A 86 -12.40 -3.11 -0.49
CA VAL A 86 -13.78 -2.77 -0.12
C VAL A 86 -14.18 -1.40 -0.68
N LEU A 87 -13.30 -0.40 -0.62
CA LEU A 87 -13.55 0.92 -1.22
C LEU A 87 -13.69 0.83 -2.74
N ILE A 88 -12.81 0.05 -3.40
CA ILE A 88 -12.89 -0.18 -4.85
C ILE A 88 -14.22 -0.85 -5.20
N THR A 89 -14.60 -1.92 -4.50
CA THR A 89 -15.85 -2.63 -4.79
C THR A 89 -17.08 -1.77 -4.53
N ALA A 90 -17.11 -0.97 -3.47
CA ALA A 90 -18.17 0.00 -3.21
C ALA A 90 -18.26 1.07 -4.30
N GLY A 91 -17.12 1.53 -4.82
CA GLY A 91 -17.07 2.45 -5.96
C GLY A 91 -17.64 1.82 -7.23
N LEU A 92 -17.31 0.55 -7.51
CA LEU A 92 -17.86 -0.20 -8.64
C LEU A 92 -19.40 -0.36 -8.53
N ASP A 93 -19.93 -0.54 -7.32
CA ASP A 93 -21.38 -0.61 -7.08
C ASP A 93 -22.06 0.73 -7.37
N ASN A 94 -21.34 1.83 -7.15
CA ASN A 94 -21.76 3.18 -7.53
C ASN A 94 -21.46 3.53 -9.00
N ARG A 95 -21.12 2.55 -9.83
CA ARG A 95 -20.81 2.71 -11.26
C ARG A 95 -19.62 3.63 -11.56
N ILE A 96 -18.69 3.77 -10.61
CA ILE A 96 -17.44 4.49 -10.84
C ILE A 96 -16.51 3.58 -11.65
N PRO A 97 -15.91 4.05 -12.75
CA PRO A 97 -15.00 3.24 -13.56
C PRO A 97 -13.80 2.74 -12.74
N LEU A 98 -13.41 1.47 -12.95
CA LEU A 98 -12.33 0.83 -12.21
C LEU A 98 -11.00 1.59 -12.32
N ASN A 99 -10.66 2.11 -13.50
CA ASN A 99 -9.45 2.92 -13.71
C ASN A 99 -9.39 4.15 -12.79
N ARG A 100 -10.52 4.83 -12.56
CA ARG A 100 -10.60 5.96 -11.63
C ARG A 100 -10.39 5.51 -10.17
N LEU A 101 -11.00 4.39 -9.79
CA LEU A 101 -10.85 3.84 -8.44
C LEU A 101 -9.42 3.41 -8.15
N LEU A 102 -8.72 2.82 -9.15
CA LEU A 102 -7.31 2.46 -9.04
C LEU A 102 -6.41 3.70 -8.95
N ASP A 103 -6.71 4.75 -9.68
CA ASP A 103 -5.96 6.02 -9.60
C ASP A 103 -6.13 6.69 -8.23
N GLU A 104 -7.35 6.71 -7.70
CA GLU A 104 -7.64 7.19 -6.34
C GLU A 104 -6.94 6.34 -5.27
N PHE A 105 -6.89 5.01 -5.43
CA PHE A 105 -6.14 4.12 -4.55
C PHE A 105 -4.64 4.41 -4.62
N ALA A 106 -4.06 4.56 -5.80
CA ALA A 106 -2.66 4.93 -5.99
C ALA A 106 -2.31 6.25 -5.29
N ALA A 107 -3.20 7.25 -5.38
CA ALA A 107 -3.01 8.54 -4.71
C ALA A 107 -3.03 8.40 -3.17
N ARG A 108 -3.94 7.58 -2.62
CA ARG A 108 -4.04 7.35 -1.17
C ARG A 108 -2.89 6.52 -0.61
N SER A 109 -2.45 5.51 -1.34
CA SER A 109 -1.37 4.60 -0.90
C SER A 109 -0.02 5.31 -0.79
N GLY A 110 0.25 6.25 -1.68
CA GLY A 110 1.54 6.91 -1.80
C GLY A 110 2.68 5.96 -2.19
N ILE A 111 2.36 4.78 -2.77
CA ILE A 111 3.29 3.74 -3.19
C ILE A 111 3.53 3.86 -4.70
N PRO A 112 4.78 4.06 -5.16
CA PRO A 112 5.09 4.24 -6.57
C PRO A 112 4.62 3.08 -7.45
N GLU A 113 4.79 1.84 -7.00
CA GLU A 113 4.42 0.63 -7.73
C GLU A 113 2.91 0.54 -8.00
N ILE A 114 2.09 0.95 -7.04
CA ILE A 114 0.63 1.00 -7.21
C ILE A 114 0.24 2.09 -8.20
N ARG A 115 0.96 3.20 -8.22
CA ARG A 115 0.75 4.28 -9.20
C ARG A 115 1.11 3.83 -10.61
N ASP A 116 2.27 3.18 -10.77
CA ASP A 116 2.70 2.63 -12.05
C ASP A 116 1.67 1.61 -12.57
N PHE A 117 1.19 0.73 -11.70
CA PHE A 117 0.13 -0.23 -12.02
C PHE A 117 -1.15 0.47 -12.51
N ALA A 118 -1.64 1.48 -11.79
CA ALA A 118 -2.86 2.20 -12.15
C ALA A 118 -2.74 2.87 -13.53
N GLN A 119 -1.57 3.45 -13.84
CA GLN A 119 -1.29 4.06 -15.14
C GLN A 119 -1.27 3.02 -16.27
N VAL A 120 -0.56 1.90 -16.06
CA VAL A 120 -0.48 0.82 -17.05
C VAL A 120 -1.85 0.20 -17.28
N PHE A 121 -2.64 0.00 -16.21
CA PHE A 121 -4.03 -0.46 -16.30
C PHE A 121 -4.88 0.48 -17.16
N LEU A 122 -4.78 1.80 -16.93
CA LEU A 122 -5.52 2.80 -17.70
C LEU A 122 -5.17 2.75 -19.19
N ILE A 123 -3.89 2.66 -19.54
CA ILE A 123 -3.43 2.59 -20.93
C ILE A 123 -3.95 1.32 -21.59
N THR A 124 -3.80 0.17 -20.91
CA THR A 124 -4.18 -1.13 -21.45
C THR A 124 -5.69 -1.26 -21.63
N SER A 125 -6.47 -0.72 -20.70
CA SER A 125 -7.94 -0.72 -20.78
C SER A 125 -8.48 0.07 -21.97
N ARG A 126 -7.74 1.11 -22.41
CA ARG A 126 -8.10 1.94 -23.57
C ARG A 126 -7.64 1.34 -24.90
N SER A 127 -6.49 0.69 -24.92
CA SER A 127 -5.89 0.16 -26.14
C SER A 127 -6.41 -1.24 -26.52
N GLY A 128 -7.22 -1.89 -25.67
CA GLY A 128 -7.68 -3.25 -25.89
C GLY A 128 -6.56 -4.29 -25.82
N GLY A 129 -5.43 -3.94 -25.18
CA GLY A 129 -4.29 -4.84 -25.00
C GLY A 129 -4.59 -6.03 -24.08
N ASN A 130 -3.64 -6.98 -24.02
CA ASN A 130 -3.76 -8.13 -23.13
C ASN A 130 -3.60 -7.73 -21.65
N MET A 131 -4.70 -7.35 -21.03
CA MET A 131 -4.79 -6.90 -19.64
C MET A 131 -4.18 -7.92 -18.66
N ILE A 132 -4.43 -9.22 -18.89
CA ILE A 132 -3.93 -10.28 -18.03
C ILE A 132 -2.41 -10.30 -18.03
N GLN A 133 -1.79 -10.25 -19.20
CA GLN A 133 -0.33 -10.24 -19.33
C GLN A 133 0.31 -9.04 -18.64
N VAL A 134 -0.29 -7.88 -18.77
CA VAL A 134 0.19 -6.65 -18.14
C VAL A 134 0.12 -6.74 -16.62
N MET A 135 -0.99 -7.25 -16.09
CA MET A 135 -1.14 -7.43 -14.64
C MET A 135 -0.14 -8.46 -14.08
N GLU A 136 0.11 -9.54 -14.81
CA GLU A 136 1.11 -10.56 -14.44
C GLU A 136 2.52 -9.97 -14.39
N GLN A 137 2.92 -9.26 -15.42
CA GLN A 137 4.23 -8.61 -15.46
C GLN A 137 4.41 -7.62 -14.33
N THR A 138 3.38 -6.84 -14.03
CA THR A 138 3.42 -5.87 -12.92
C THR A 138 3.52 -6.60 -11.57
N GLY A 139 2.77 -7.69 -11.38
CA GLY A 139 2.85 -8.51 -10.17
C GLY A 139 4.23 -9.12 -9.97
N THR A 140 4.86 -9.65 -11.03
CA THR A 140 6.22 -10.21 -10.97
C THR A 140 7.25 -9.14 -10.62
N LEU A 141 7.21 -7.98 -11.28
CA LEU A 141 8.13 -6.87 -10.98
C LEU A 141 7.99 -6.35 -9.55
N LEU A 142 6.76 -6.34 -9.02
CA LEU A 142 6.52 -5.95 -7.63
C LEU A 142 7.15 -6.95 -6.66
N GLN A 143 6.97 -8.25 -6.89
CA GLN A 143 7.57 -9.30 -6.07
C GLN A 143 9.10 -9.26 -6.10
N GLU A 144 9.70 -9.10 -7.27
CA GLU A 144 11.15 -8.97 -7.41
C GLU A 144 11.72 -7.78 -6.63
N ARG A 145 11.05 -6.62 -6.69
CA ARG A 145 11.45 -5.43 -5.91
C ARG A 145 11.38 -5.66 -4.41
N LEU A 146 10.29 -6.29 -3.94
CA LEU A 146 10.13 -6.60 -2.51
C LEU A 146 11.18 -7.59 -2.02
N GLU A 147 11.57 -8.55 -2.84
CA GLU A 147 12.61 -9.53 -2.51
C GLU A 147 13.98 -8.88 -2.40
N VAL A 148 14.36 -8.04 -3.36
CA VAL A 148 15.59 -7.25 -3.33
C VAL A 148 15.65 -6.34 -2.09
N GLU A 149 14.57 -5.65 -1.74
CA GLU A 149 14.53 -4.83 -0.54
C GLU A 149 14.67 -5.65 0.76
N ARG A 150 14.13 -6.87 0.79
CA ARG A 150 14.31 -7.79 1.92
C ARG A 150 15.77 -8.25 2.06
N GLU A 151 16.42 -8.60 0.95
CA GLU A 151 17.83 -9.00 0.95
C GLU A 151 18.75 -7.87 1.45
N ILE A 152 18.54 -6.65 0.95
CA ILE A 152 19.31 -5.48 1.41
C ILE A 152 19.11 -5.27 2.93
N ARG A 153 17.92 -5.48 3.44
CA ARG A 153 17.58 -5.32 4.86
C ARG A 153 18.22 -6.36 5.76
N LEU A 154 18.55 -7.55 5.22
CA LEU A 154 19.23 -8.63 5.95
C LEU A 154 20.77 -8.44 5.99
N LEU A 155 21.31 -7.61 5.10
CA LEU A 155 22.75 -7.35 4.98
C LEU A 155 23.21 -6.10 5.77
N VAL A 156 22.31 -5.33 6.33
CA VAL A 156 22.55 -4.10 7.13
C VAL A 156 22.12 -4.28 8.57
#